data_9098e442415e03836656647f41e32cea
#
_entry.id   9098e442415e03836656647f41e32cea
#
_cell.length_a   1.000
_cell.length_b   1.000
_cell.length_c   1.000
_cell.angle_alpha   90.00
_cell.angle_beta   90.00
_cell.angle_gamma   90.00
#
_symmetry.space_group_name_H-M   'P 1'
#
loop_
_entity.id
_entity.type
_entity.pdbx_description
1 polymer ?
#
loop_
_entity_poly.entity_id
_entity_poly.type
_entity_poly.pdbx_seq_one_letter_code
_entity_poly.pdbx_strand_id
1 'polypeptide(L)'
;MYDFTKNEMEIVKDNLQAFIANFGKPRIERGDDGESFYVFTDDSDSWRQYCYNIDYLNGWLYGCVQAVCGNPKRDEEMREMCDSASFRERYAILYGERKTKNINGHKCYVFTYSEDDEYQDANGALYDTVTRSWRN
;
A
#
# COMPACT_ATOMS: atom_id res chain seq x y z
N MET A 1 0.53 -12.65 16.37
CA MET A 1 0.56 -11.51 17.30
C MET A 1 1.76 -10.64 16.98
N TYR A 2 1.59 -9.31 17.04
CA TYR A 2 2.68 -8.39 16.75
C TYR A 2 3.61 -8.20 17.95
N ASP A 3 4.88 -7.99 17.67
CA ASP A 3 5.91 -7.73 18.68
C ASP A 3 5.92 -6.23 19.06
N PHE A 4 4.87 -5.80 19.75
CA PHE A 4 4.76 -4.45 20.28
C PHE A 4 4.79 -4.48 21.80
N THR A 5 5.42 -3.45 22.39
CA THR A 5 5.22 -3.19 23.81
C THR A 5 3.78 -2.73 24.05
N LYS A 6 3.35 -2.75 25.30
CA LYS A 6 2.01 -2.27 25.66
C LYS A 6 1.79 -0.83 25.22
N ASN A 7 2.78 0.03 25.42
CA ASN A 7 2.72 1.44 25.04
C ASN A 7 2.67 1.61 23.52
N GLU A 8 3.47 0.84 22.78
CA GLU A 8 3.47 0.86 21.32
C GLU A 8 2.11 0.45 20.76
N MET A 9 1.50 -0.61 21.32
CA MET A 9 0.18 -1.05 20.90
C MET A 9 -0.89 0.03 21.14
N GLU A 10 -0.83 0.73 22.27
CA GLU A 10 -1.74 1.84 22.55
C GLU A 10 -1.62 2.96 21.49
N ILE A 11 -0.42 3.20 20.99
CA ILE A 11 -0.19 4.22 19.95
C ILE A 11 -0.79 3.80 18.60
N VAL A 12 -0.60 2.54 18.18
CA VAL A 12 -0.93 2.11 16.81
C VAL A 12 -2.27 1.40 16.68
N LYS A 13 -2.91 0.96 17.75
CA LYS A 13 -4.05 0.02 17.68
C LYS A 13 -5.17 0.47 16.74
N ASP A 14 -5.57 1.73 16.80
CA ASP A 14 -6.70 2.23 16.00
C ASP A 14 -6.36 2.28 14.51
N ASN A 15 -5.19 2.79 14.17
CA ASN A 15 -4.73 2.86 12.79
C ASN A 15 -4.38 1.48 12.23
N LEU A 16 -3.86 0.59 13.06
CA LEU A 16 -3.59 -0.79 12.67
C LEU A 16 -4.88 -1.55 12.37
N GLN A 17 -5.92 -1.39 13.21
CA GLN A 17 -7.22 -2.00 12.96
C GLN A 17 -7.86 -1.49 11.67
N ALA A 18 -7.79 -0.17 11.43
CA ALA A 18 -8.29 0.42 10.21
C ALA A 18 -7.53 -0.09 8.98
N PHE A 19 -6.22 -0.22 9.09
CA PHE A 19 -5.37 -0.77 8.03
C PHE A 19 -5.76 -2.22 7.73
N ILE A 20 -5.90 -3.06 8.74
CA ILE A 20 -6.28 -4.47 8.58
C ILE A 20 -7.66 -4.59 7.93
N ALA A 21 -8.61 -3.76 8.34
CA ALA A 21 -9.96 -3.76 7.78
C ALA A 21 -9.97 -3.41 6.28
N ASN A 22 -9.05 -2.58 5.82
CA ASN A 22 -9.02 -2.10 4.44
C ASN A 22 -8.04 -2.85 3.53
N PHE A 23 -6.94 -3.37 4.08
CA PHE A 23 -5.86 -3.95 3.30
C PHE A 23 -5.53 -5.40 3.65
N GLY A 24 -6.07 -5.91 4.75
CA GLY A 24 -5.66 -7.20 5.30
C GLY A 24 -4.52 -7.05 6.31
N LYS A 25 -4.20 -8.15 6.97
CA LYS A 25 -3.23 -8.18 8.06
C LYS A 25 -1.79 -8.15 7.52
N PRO A 26 -1.01 -7.09 7.80
CA PRO A 26 0.40 -7.07 7.41
C PRO A 26 1.25 -7.88 8.38
N ARG A 27 2.43 -8.30 7.94
CA ARG A 27 3.47 -8.79 8.83
C ARG A 27 4.32 -7.59 9.24
N ILE A 28 4.56 -7.42 10.53
CA ILE A 28 5.38 -6.33 11.06
C ILE A 28 6.50 -6.93 11.90
N GLU A 29 7.73 -6.62 11.53
CA GLU A 29 8.91 -7.10 12.23
C GLU A 29 9.66 -5.93 12.85
N ARG A 30 10.18 -6.13 14.07
CA ARG A 30 11.01 -5.16 14.75
C ARG A 30 12.41 -5.17 14.14
N GLY A 31 12.99 -3.99 13.91
CA GLY A 31 14.36 -3.87 13.45
C GLY A 31 15.38 -4.19 14.54
N ASP A 32 16.64 -4.38 14.12
CA ASP A 32 17.74 -4.76 15.01
C ASP A 32 18.07 -3.68 16.05
N ASP A 33 17.72 -2.42 15.79
CA ASP A 33 17.92 -1.31 16.73
C ASP A 33 16.90 -1.31 17.88
N GLY A 34 15.88 -2.18 17.84
CA GLY A 34 14.84 -2.26 18.84
C GLY A 34 13.79 -1.16 18.78
N GLU A 35 13.91 -0.19 17.89
CA GLU A 35 13.01 0.95 17.76
C GLU A 35 12.32 1.03 16.39
N SER A 36 12.97 0.54 15.33
CA SER A 36 12.43 0.55 13.99
C SER A 36 11.55 -0.67 13.71
N PHE A 37 10.76 -0.56 12.64
CA PHE A 37 9.87 -1.64 12.18
C PHE A 37 9.94 -1.76 10.67
N TYR A 38 9.77 -2.99 10.20
CA TYR A 38 9.56 -3.29 8.78
C TYR A 38 8.17 -3.84 8.59
N VAL A 39 7.41 -3.27 7.67
CA VAL A 39 6.05 -3.71 7.33
C VAL A 39 6.09 -4.48 6.02
N PHE A 40 5.68 -5.73 6.07
CA PHE A 40 5.58 -6.62 4.90
C PHE A 40 4.11 -6.88 4.64
N THR A 41 3.69 -6.75 3.42
CA THR A 41 2.27 -6.72 3.07
C THR A 41 1.88 -7.80 2.07
N ASP A 42 2.86 -8.55 1.60
CA ASP A 42 2.66 -9.81 0.90
C ASP A 42 3.57 -10.90 1.50
N ASP A 43 3.48 -12.11 0.99
CA ASP A 43 4.28 -13.23 1.48
C ASP A 43 5.74 -13.19 1.00
N SER A 44 6.08 -12.25 0.11
CA SER A 44 7.44 -12.10 -0.36
C SER A 44 8.22 -11.13 0.53
N ASP A 45 9.51 -11.36 0.69
CA ASP A 45 10.41 -10.44 1.38
C ASP A 45 10.97 -9.36 0.43
N SER A 46 10.52 -9.34 -0.81
CA SER A 46 11.05 -8.45 -1.84
C SER A 46 10.62 -7.00 -1.66
N TRP A 47 9.52 -6.76 -0.96
CA TRP A 47 9.03 -5.41 -0.72
C TRP A 47 8.65 -5.23 0.74
N ARG A 48 9.16 -4.16 1.34
CA ARG A 48 8.89 -3.81 2.74
C ARG A 48 8.94 -2.31 2.94
N GLN A 49 8.14 -1.81 3.88
CA GLN A 49 8.18 -0.43 4.31
C GLN A 49 9.01 -0.31 5.58
N TYR A 50 10.03 0.53 5.56
CA TYR A 50 10.81 0.86 6.75
C TYR A 50 10.15 2.00 7.52
N CYS A 51 9.96 1.80 8.82
CA CYS A 51 9.44 2.80 9.74
C CYS A 51 10.45 2.94 10.89
N TYR A 52 11.08 4.10 11.04
CA TYR A 52 12.20 4.25 11.95
C TYR A 52 11.80 4.27 13.44
N ASN A 53 10.54 4.51 13.77
CA ASN A 53 10.00 4.38 15.12
C ASN A 53 8.49 4.11 15.09
N ILE A 54 7.88 3.94 16.27
CA ILE A 54 6.46 3.63 16.39
C ILE A 54 5.57 4.78 15.92
N ASP A 55 5.96 6.01 16.13
CA ASP A 55 5.18 7.17 15.70
C ASP A 55 5.14 7.27 14.17
N TYR A 56 6.25 6.98 13.52
CA TYR A 56 6.31 6.91 12.06
C TYR A 56 5.43 5.79 11.52
N LEU A 57 5.50 4.60 12.14
CA LEU A 57 4.65 3.47 11.76
C LEU A 57 3.17 3.85 11.87
N ASN A 58 2.78 4.47 12.98
CA ASN A 58 1.40 4.92 13.20
C ASN A 58 0.95 5.90 12.12
N GLY A 59 1.79 6.88 11.80
CA GLY A 59 1.51 7.87 10.75
C GLY A 59 1.42 7.24 9.36
N TRP A 60 2.27 6.27 9.06
CA TRP A 60 2.25 5.56 7.78
C TRP A 60 0.95 4.74 7.63
N LEU A 61 0.55 4.00 8.67
CA LEU A 61 -0.71 3.25 8.67
C LEU A 61 -1.91 4.18 8.44
N TYR A 62 -1.95 5.30 9.16
CA TYR A 62 -2.99 6.31 9.00
C TYR A 62 -3.02 6.86 7.57
N GLY A 63 -1.85 7.23 7.03
CA GLY A 63 -1.74 7.78 5.69
C GLY A 63 -2.24 6.83 4.61
N CYS A 64 -1.91 5.54 4.73
CA CYS A 64 -2.40 4.52 3.79
C CYS A 64 -3.92 4.42 3.80
N VAL A 65 -4.53 4.41 4.97
CA VAL A 65 -5.99 4.34 5.10
C VAL A 65 -6.65 5.59 4.52
N GLN A 66 -6.14 6.77 4.85
CA GLN A 66 -6.70 8.04 4.37
C GLN A 66 -6.60 8.18 2.85
N ALA A 67 -5.47 7.79 2.28
CA ALA A 67 -5.25 7.90 0.84
C ALA A 67 -6.19 7.00 0.03
N VAL A 68 -6.55 5.82 0.56
CA VAL A 68 -7.42 4.87 -0.14
C VAL A 68 -8.89 5.06 0.22
N CYS A 69 -9.20 5.33 1.49
CA CYS A 69 -10.57 5.30 2.00
C CYS A 69 -11.13 6.67 2.34
N GLY A 70 -10.28 7.65 2.64
CA GLY A 70 -10.67 8.96 3.13
C GLY A 70 -10.74 10.08 2.09
N ASN A 71 -10.38 9.81 0.82
CA ASN A 71 -10.38 10.84 -0.20
C ASN A 71 -11.80 11.03 -0.78
N PRO A 72 -12.47 12.18 -0.51
CA PRO A 72 -13.82 12.41 -1.01
C PRO A 72 -13.90 12.58 -2.54
N LYS A 73 -12.76 12.81 -3.19
CA LYS A 73 -12.67 12.91 -4.66
C LYS A 73 -12.48 11.57 -5.33
N ARG A 74 -12.38 10.50 -4.56
CA ARG A 74 -12.20 9.17 -5.06
C ARG A 74 -13.48 8.69 -5.73
N ASP A 75 -13.42 8.42 -7.02
CA ASP A 75 -14.56 7.94 -7.78
C ASP A 75 -14.77 6.42 -7.59
N GLU A 76 -15.89 5.94 -8.11
CA GLU A 76 -16.26 4.53 -8.03
C GLU A 76 -15.25 3.61 -8.73
N GLU A 77 -14.67 4.08 -9.84
CA GLU A 77 -13.65 3.33 -10.58
C GLU A 77 -12.40 3.09 -9.72
N MET A 78 -11.94 4.11 -9.00
CA MET A 78 -10.82 3.97 -8.08
C MET A 78 -11.12 2.98 -6.95
N ARG A 79 -12.35 2.95 -6.47
CA ARG A 79 -12.78 1.97 -5.47
C ARG A 79 -12.67 0.55 -6.00
N GLU A 80 -13.22 0.29 -7.19
CA GLU A 80 -13.15 -1.02 -7.82
C GLU A 80 -11.70 -1.46 -8.02
N MET A 81 -10.84 -0.54 -8.46
CA MET A 81 -9.43 -0.81 -8.61
C MET A 81 -8.79 -1.23 -7.30
N CYS A 82 -9.07 -0.50 -6.22
CA CYS A 82 -8.53 -0.82 -4.90
C CYS A 82 -9.06 -2.14 -4.35
N ASP A 83 -10.33 -2.43 -4.53
CA ASP A 83 -10.97 -3.64 -4.00
C ASP A 83 -10.38 -4.91 -4.61
N SER A 84 -9.99 -4.85 -5.89
CA SER A 84 -9.40 -5.99 -6.61
C SER A 84 -7.88 -6.03 -6.58
N ALA A 85 -7.24 -5.02 -5.99
CA ALA A 85 -5.79 -4.85 -6.02
C ALA A 85 -5.10 -5.67 -4.92
N SER A 86 -3.94 -6.22 -5.27
CA SER A 86 -2.97 -6.68 -4.29
C SER A 86 -2.40 -5.48 -3.52
N PHE A 87 -1.69 -5.73 -2.45
CA PHE A 87 -1.07 -4.62 -1.71
C PHE A 87 -0.09 -3.83 -2.58
N ARG A 88 0.72 -4.52 -3.38
CA ARG A 88 1.67 -3.87 -4.32
C ARG A 88 0.94 -2.92 -5.26
N GLU A 89 -0.19 -3.35 -5.81
CA GLU A 89 -1.01 -2.54 -6.69
C GLU A 89 -1.66 -1.36 -5.97
N ARG A 90 -2.15 -1.57 -4.75
CA ARG A 90 -2.66 -0.48 -3.90
C ARG A 90 -1.59 0.55 -3.58
N TYR A 91 -0.39 0.09 -3.30
CA TYR A 91 0.75 0.98 -3.09
C TYR A 91 1.04 1.81 -4.35
N ALA A 92 0.98 1.18 -5.52
CA ALA A 92 1.15 1.87 -6.79
C ALA A 92 0.07 2.96 -7.01
N ILE A 93 -1.16 2.70 -6.62
CA ILE A 93 -2.25 3.70 -6.66
C ILE A 93 -1.93 4.90 -5.76
N LEU A 94 -1.37 4.65 -4.57
CA LEU A 94 -1.10 5.70 -3.59
C LEU A 94 0.07 6.60 -3.97
N TYR A 95 1.15 6.02 -4.42
CA TYR A 95 2.43 6.72 -4.58
C TYR A 95 2.91 6.83 -6.02
N GLY A 96 2.33 6.05 -6.93
CA GLY A 96 2.69 6.09 -8.33
C GLY A 96 1.95 7.17 -9.09
N GLU A 97 2.53 7.60 -10.19
CA GLU A 97 1.87 8.49 -11.15
C GLU A 97 1.01 7.65 -12.10
N ARG A 98 -0.28 7.95 -12.17
CA ARG A 98 -1.21 7.25 -13.07
C ARG A 98 -1.10 7.81 -14.49
N LYS A 99 -0.78 6.95 -15.43
CA LYS A 99 -0.79 7.25 -16.86
C LYS A 99 -1.78 6.36 -17.58
N THR A 100 -2.36 6.86 -18.65
CA THR A 100 -3.26 6.08 -19.49
C THR A 100 -2.51 5.52 -20.69
N LYS A 101 -2.71 4.24 -20.98
CA LYS A 101 -2.10 3.57 -22.12
C LYS A 101 -3.13 2.69 -22.81
N ASN A 102 -3.12 2.68 -24.15
CA ASN A 102 -3.96 1.76 -24.93
C ASN A 102 -3.15 0.51 -25.26
N ILE A 103 -3.65 -0.65 -24.86
CA ILE A 103 -3.03 -1.95 -25.09
C ILE A 103 -4.05 -2.86 -25.77
N ASN A 104 -3.79 -3.24 -26.99
CA ASN A 104 -4.69 -4.10 -27.79
C ASN A 104 -6.13 -3.58 -27.86
N GLY A 105 -6.31 -2.27 -27.98
CA GLY A 105 -7.62 -1.64 -28.01
C GLY A 105 -8.26 -1.41 -26.66
N HIS A 106 -7.62 -1.83 -25.58
CA HIS A 106 -8.12 -1.61 -24.22
C HIS A 106 -7.44 -0.39 -23.59
N LYS A 107 -8.24 0.50 -23.00
CA LYS A 107 -7.73 1.58 -22.18
C LYS A 107 -7.25 0.99 -20.86
N CYS A 108 -5.96 1.21 -20.53
CA CYS A 108 -5.36 0.71 -19.29
C CYS A 108 -4.76 1.86 -18.51
N TYR A 109 -4.73 1.71 -17.19
CA TYR A 109 -3.97 2.61 -16.30
C TYR A 109 -2.65 1.95 -15.93
N VAL A 110 -1.55 2.69 -16.10
CA VAL A 110 -0.21 2.25 -15.72
C VAL A 110 0.29 3.17 -14.62
N PHE A 111 0.76 2.60 -13.54
CA PHE A 111 1.29 3.34 -12.41
C PHE A 111 2.81 3.24 -12.42
N THR A 112 3.47 4.40 -12.50
CA THR A 112 4.94 4.46 -12.60
C THR A 112 5.52 5.30 -11.48
N TYR A 113 6.74 4.96 -11.08
CA TYR A 113 7.54 5.72 -10.13
C TYR A 113 8.70 6.40 -10.85
N SER A 114 9.35 7.35 -10.17
CA SER A 114 10.60 7.90 -10.66
C SER A 114 11.72 6.83 -10.61
N GLU A 115 12.73 6.99 -11.46
CA GLU A 115 13.85 6.04 -11.53
C GLU A 115 14.64 5.93 -10.23
N ASP A 116 14.59 6.96 -9.40
CA ASP A 116 15.29 7.02 -8.12
C ASP A 116 14.47 6.42 -6.96
N ASP A 117 13.28 5.88 -7.24
CA ASP A 117 12.41 5.36 -6.20
C ASP A 117 12.83 3.96 -5.80
N GLU A 118 12.99 3.72 -4.50
CA GLU A 118 13.32 2.41 -3.95
C GLU A 118 12.22 1.36 -4.16
N TYR A 119 11.05 1.79 -4.64
CA TYR A 119 9.88 0.94 -4.85
C TYR A 119 9.66 0.54 -6.32
N GLN A 120 10.73 0.41 -7.07
CA GLN A 120 10.68 0.04 -8.49
C GLN A 120 9.92 -1.27 -8.75
N ASP A 121 9.85 -2.16 -7.78
CA ASP A 121 9.13 -3.43 -7.91
C ASP A 121 7.63 -3.26 -8.19
N ALA A 122 7.05 -2.14 -7.77
CA ALA A 122 5.66 -1.82 -8.06
C ALA A 122 5.50 -1.01 -9.35
N ASN A 123 6.61 -0.63 -9.97
CA ASN A 123 6.61 0.14 -11.21
C ASN A 123 5.99 -0.67 -12.34
N GLY A 124 5.09 -0.04 -13.08
CA GLY A 124 4.41 -0.72 -14.19
C GLY A 124 3.20 -1.54 -13.79
N ALA A 125 2.70 -1.43 -12.55
CA ALA A 125 1.42 -2.02 -12.18
C ALA A 125 0.35 -1.53 -13.16
N LEU A 126 -0.38 -2.47 -13.78
CA LEU A 126 -1.28 -2.18 -14.88
C LEU A 126 -2.69 -2.67 -14.59
N TYR A 127 -3.66 -1.77 -14.72
CA TYR A 127 -5.08 -2.09 -14.60
C TYR A 127 -5.78 -1.92 -15.94
N ASP A 128 -6.47 -2.98 -16.38
CA ASP A 128 -7.26 -2.99 -17.61
C ASP A 128 -8.69 -2.53 -17.30
N THR A 129 -9.10 -1.37 -17.85
CA THR A 129 -10.42 -0.80 -17.56
C THR A 129 -11.56 -1.54 -18.29
N VAL A 130 -11.24 -2.31 -19.31
CA VAL A 130 -12.25 -3.09 -20.07
C VAL A 130 -12.58 -4.39 -19.35
N THR A 131 -11.57 -5.15 -18.95
CA THR A 131 -11.75 -6.39 -18.21
C THR A 131 -11.96 -6.15 -16.70
N ARG A 132 -11.69 -4.93 -16.23
CA ARG A 132 -11.75 -4.52 -14.82
C ARG A 132 -10.88 -5.41 -13.94
N SER A 133 -9.66 -5.63 -14.39
CA SER A 133 -8.71 -6.49 -13.68
C SER A 133 -7.28 -5.96 -13.78
N TRP A 134 -6.48 -6.32 -12.78
CA TRP A 134 -5.06 -6.03 -12.78
C TRP A 134 -4.33 -7.08 -13.60
N ARG A 135 -3.38 -6.61 -14.39
CA ARG A 135 -2.47 -7.47 -15.17
C ARG A 135 -1.11 -7.52 -14.48
N ASN A 136 -0.60 -8.69 -14.36
CA ASN A 136 0.76 -8.89 -13.87
C ASN A 136 1.75 -8.93 -15.00
#